data_3c94d8c092ca43683f591b1d124d3f12
#
_entry.id   3c94d8c092ca43683f591b1d124d3f12
#
_cell.length_a   1.000
_cell.length_b   1.000
_cell.length_c   1.000
_cell.angle_alpha   90.00
_cell.angle_beta   90.00
_cell.angle_gamma   90.00
#
_symmetry.space_group_name_H-M   'P 1'
#
loop_
_entity.id
_entity.type
_entity.pdbx_description
1 polymer ?
#
loop_
_entity_poly.entity_id
_entity_poly.type
_entity_poly.pdbx_seq_one_letter_code
_entity_poly.pdbx_strand_id
1 'polypeptide(L)'
;TVNNILLKTIIWLRHFLLGSFSNHKNVWQAFPDFFNARKELSFPVPGLKKVHTLNCRNEKDHCTAMTPQGLTLTEDYLLISAYCHDHQHNSVIYVLDRITGVRLKTVILPDLPHAGGLAYDPLHRKIWISNTLDNHAAVAAIHLSDIEKYTKDPIMIAYQQKIALKELPRASALTYDQGYLYVALFSLNEPGKFCCYPIDEYGNLEMMAGESLVKSPYDTLMIPKKIQGLTIYKNLLLLSQSWGTQPGKIFVFDIHETADFSNLDEALKIIETPPYLEQIHVENGQLFALFESGAAAYRQKTPYVMKDVLQVDLTKLLGKNML
;
A
#
# COMPACT_ATOMS: atom_id res chain seq x y z
N THR A 1 -4.90 14.83 -28.85
CA THR A 1 -3.45 14.93 -29.15
C THR A 1 -2.77 16.06 -28.37
N VAL A 2 -3.37 17.25 -28.29
CA VAL A 2 -2.81 18.40 -27.52
C VAL A 2 -2.75 18.11 -26.01
N ASN A 3 -3.79 17.50 -25.44
CA ASN A 3 -3.82 17.12 -24.03
C ASN A 3 -2.73 16.10 -23.65
N ASN A 4 -2.36 15.22 -24.57
CA ASN A 4 -1.28 14.23 -24.31
C ASN A 4 0.11 14.86 -24.28
N ILE A 5 0.34 15.90 -25.09
CA ILE A 5 1.62 16.63 -25.12
C ILE A 5 1.74 17.48 -23.84
N LEU A 6 0.68 18.18 -23.47
CA LEU A 6 0.66 18.99 -22.24
C LEU A 6 0.88 18.12 -21.00
N LEU A 7 0.22 16.97 -20.90
CA LEU A 7 0.40 16.02 -19.81
C LEU A 7 1.84 15.49 -19.76
N LYS A 8 2.42 15.09 -20.88
CA LYS A 8 3.81 14.66 -20.96
C LYS A 8 4.79 15.75 -20.55
N THR A 9 4.53 16.99 -20.92
CA THR A 9 5.36 18.15 -20.55
C THR A 9 5.28 18.43 -19.03
N ILE A 10 4.08 18.37 -18.45
CA ILE A 10 3.87 18.51 -17.01
C ILE A 10 4.59 17.40 -16.24
N ILE A 11 4.48 16.16 -16.68
CA ILE A 11 5.16 15.01 -16.09
C ILE A 11 6.67 15.18 -16.18
N TRP A 12 7.21 15.57 -17.33
CA TRP A 12 8.64 15.81 -17.52
C TRP A 12 9.18 16.93 -16.63
N LEU A 13 8.49 18.08 -16.60
CA LEU A 13 8.83 19.20 -15.72
C LEU A 13 8.81 18.80 -14.24
N ARG A 14 7.81 17.99 -13.84
CA ARG A 14 7.73 17.49 -12.47
C ARG A 14 8.91 16.57 -12.13
N HIS A 15 9.27 15.63 -13.02
CA HIS A 15 10.45 14.76 -12.82
C HIS A 15 11.73 15.56 -12.73
N PHE A 16 11.88 16.58 -13.55
CA PHE A 16 13.04 17.47 -13.54
C PHE A 16 13.12 18.30 -12.25
N LEU A 17 12.01 18.88 -11.80
CA LEU A 17 11.98 19.77 -10.63
C LEU A 17 12.03 19.00 -9.30
N LEU A 18 11.46 17.80 -9.20
CA LEU A 18 11.38 17.05 -7.96
C LEU A 18 12.51 16.01 -7.80
N GLY A 19 13.37 15.87 -8.80
CA GLY A 19 14.54 15.00 -8.74
C GLY A 19 14.17 13.55 -8.47
N SER A 20 13.28 12.99 -9.31
CA SER A 20 12.96 11.57 -9.25
C SER A 20 14.20 10.74 -9.56
N PHE A 21 14.39 9.64 -8.85
CA PHE A 21 15.44 8.64 -9.03
C PHE A 21 16.88 9.16 -9.02
N SER A 22 17.55 9.00 -7.92
CA SER A 22 18.97 9.32 -7.84
C SER A 22 19.89 8.36 -8.63
N ASN A 23 19.43 7.15 -9.03
CA ASN A 23 20.29 6.13 -9.62
C ASN A 23 19.58 5.21 -10.63
N HIS A 24 18.95 5.77 -11.65
CA HIS A 24 18.22 4.99 -12.65
C HIS A 24 19.02 3.83 -13.25
N LYS A 25 20.22 4.10 -13.73
CA LYS A 25 21.01 3.11 -14.48
C LYS A 25 21.38 1.89 -13.63
N ASN A 26 21.84 2.11 -12.41
CA ASN A 26 22.29 1.03 -11.53
C ASN A 26 21.12 0.18 -11.04
N VAL A 27 19.98 0.81 -10.73
CA VAL A 27 18.77 0.11 -10.28
C VAL A 27 18.20 -0.76 -11.40
N TRP A 28 18.14 -0.24 -12.63
CA TRP A 28 17.63 -0.99 -13.78
C TRP A 28 18.49 -2.19 -14.12
N GLN A 29 19.81 -2.04 -14.08
CA GLN A 29 20.75 -3.14 -14.33
C GLN A 29 20.69 -4.22 -13.26
N ALA A 30 20.40 -3.84 -12.01
CA ALA A 30 20.29 -4.78 -10.90
C ALA A 30 18.97 -5.57 -10.90
N PHE A 31 17.88 -4.98 -11.44
CA PHE A 31 16.51 -5.57 -11.42
C PHE A 31 15.88 -5.48 -12.82
N PRO A 32 16.47 -6.12 -13.85
CA PRO A 32 16.06 -5.91 -15.24
C PRO A 32 14.63 -6.37 -15.52
N ASP A 33 14.19 -7.50 -14.96
CA ASP A 33 12.84 -8.04 -15.21
C ASP A 33 11.75 -7.11 -14.76
N PHE A 34 11.94 -6.48 -13.59
CA PHE A 34 11.00 -5.50 -13.06
C PHE A 34 11.02 -4.19 -13.87
N PHE A 35 12.21 -3.65 -14.15
CA PHE A 35 12.34 -2.35 -14.82
C PHE A 35 12.07 -2.38 -16.32
N ASN A 36 12.28 -3.50 -17.01
CA ASN A 36 11.92 -3.65 -18.42
C ASN A 36 10.40 -3.57 -18.65
N ALA A 37 9.61 -3.89 -17.62
CA ALA A 37 8.16 -3.76 -17.66
C ALA A 37 7.66 -2.37 -17.18
N ARG A 38 8.54 -1.49 -16.68
CA ARG A 38 8.19 -0.18 -16.15
C ARG A 38 7.58 0.72 -17.22
N LYS A 39 6.61 1.54 -16.81
CA LYS A 39 6.08 2.65 -17.60
C LYS A 39 6.87 3.94 -17.32
N GLU A 40 6.79 4.89 -18.24
CA GLU A 40 7.41 6.21 -18.07
C GLU A 40 6.77 7.01 -16.93
N LEU A 41 5.47 6.80 -16.70
CA LEU A 41 4.74 7.48 -15.65
C LEU A 41 5.04 6.86 -14.28
N SER A 42 5.43 7.71 -13.34
CA SER A 42 5.59 7.39 -11.92
C SER A 42 5.04 8.52 -11.05
N PHE A 43 4.80 8.26 -9.77
CA PHE A 43 4.17 9.23 -8.88
C PHE A 43 5.11 9.50 -7.71
N PRO A 44 5.61 10.76 -7.53
CA PRO A 44 6.47 11.09 -6.40
C PRO A 44 5.78 10.81 -5.07
N VAL A 45 6.47 10.10 -4.18
CA VAL A 45 6.01 9.85 -2.81
C VAL A 45 6.15 11.15 -2.00
N PRO A 46 5.06 11.69 -1.46
CA PRO A 46 5.13 12.89 -0.64
C PRO A 46 5.77 12.65 0.72
N GLY A 47 6.13 13.72 1.42
CA GLY A 47 6.50 13.69 2.83
C GLY A 47 7.87 13.09 3.16
N LEU A 48 8.65 12.64 2.19
CA LEU A 48 9.97 12.03 2.42
C LEU A 48 11.00 12.95 3.11
N LYS A 49 10.80 14.25 3.07
CA LYS A 49 11.66 15.23 3.74
C LYS A 49 10.99 15.83 4.97
N LYS A 50 9.73 16.23 4.82
CA LYS A 50 8.97 16.94 5.85
C LYS A 50 7.49 16.93 5.52
N VAL A 51 6.66 16.75 6.54
CA VAL A 51 5.20 16.85 6.44
C VAL A 51 4.63 17.56 7.68
N HIS A 52 3.58 18.35 7.47
CA HIS A 52 2.78 18.91 8.55
C HIS A 52 1.79 17.85 9.06
N THR A 53 1.76 17.63 10.36
CA THR A 53 0.86 16.69 11.03
C THR A 53 0.63 17.14 12.48
N LEU A 54 0.13 16.26 13.33
CA LEU A 54 -0.01 16.47 14.76
C LEU A 54 1.01 15.60 15.51
N ASN A 55 1.54 16.10 16.62
CA ASN A 55 2.36 15.30 17.53
C ASN A 55 1.48 14.50 18.51
N CYS A 56 2.07 13.67 19.36
CA CYS A 56 1.39 12.87 20.35
C CYS A 56 0.56 13.66 21.38
N ARG A 57 0.68 14.98 21.43
CA ARG A 57 -0.13 15.90 22.25
C ARG A 57 -1.24 16.59 21.47
N ASN A 58 -1.47 16.16 20.22
CA ASN A 58 -2.39 16.78 19.28
C ASN A 58 -2.07 18.24 18.94
N GLU A 59 -0.79 18.63 19.04
CA GLU A 59 -0.33 19.96 18.65
C GLU A 59 0.20 19.92 17.22
N LYS A 60 0.00 21.01 16.47
CA LYS A 60 0.54 21.17 15.11
C LYS A 60 2.06 21.08 15.12
N ASP A 61 2.60 20.19 14.31
CA ASP A 61 4.03 19.92 14.25
C ASP A 61 4.49 19.49 12.86
N HIS A 62 5.79 19.27 12.72
CA HIS A 62 6.44 18.82 11.50
C HIS A 62 7.16 17.50 11.72
N CYS A 63 6.71 16.46 11.02
CA CYS A 63 7.42 15.20 10.99
C CYS A 63 8.45 15.17 9.84
N THR A 64 9.67 14.73 10.14
CA THR A 64 10.75 14.47 9.15
C THR A 64 11.05 12.98 8.99
N ALA A 65 10.34 12.14 9.74
CA ALA A 65 10.54 10.69 9.80
C ALA A 65 9.36 9.89 9.19
N MET A 66 8.52 10.54 8.37
CA MET A 66 7.42 9.82 7.72
C MET A 66 7.93 8.77 6.75
N THR A 67 7.39 7.56 6.89
CA THR A 67 7.74 6.37 6.14
C THR A 67 6.50 5.86 5.41
N PRO A 68 6.49 5.81 4.07
CA PRO A 68 5.35 5.35 3.29
C PRO A 68 5.18 3.83 3.41
N GLN A 69 3.94 3.35 3.45
CA GLN A 69 3.63 1.95 3.70
C GLN A 69 2.52 1.40 2.79
N GLY A 70 1.32 1.93 2.89
CA GLY A 70 0.15 1.47 2.17
C GLY A 70 -0.10 2.23 0.88
N LEU A 71 -0.72 1.56 -0.08
CA LEU A 71 -1.04 2.10 -1.40
C LEU A 71 -2.38 1.57 -1.89
N THR A 72 -3.27 2.45 -2.32
CA THR A 72 -4.48 2.06 -3.08
C THR A 72 -4.87 3.15 -4.07
N LEU A 73 -5.69 2.78 -5.04
CA LEU A 73 -6.26 3.69 -6.02
C LEU A 73 -7.77 3.77 -5.84
N THR A 74 -8.32 4.95 -6.10
CA THR A 74 -9.75 5.19 -6.30
C THR A 74 -9.98 5.65 -7.74
N GLU A 75 -11.18 6.04 -8.10
CA GLU A 75 -11.48 6.58 -9.42
C GLU A 75 -10.62 7.82 -9.75
N ASP A 76 -10.43 8.71 -8.76
CA ASP A 76 -9.79 10.02 -8.96
C ASP A 76 -8.44 10.16 -8.26
N TYR A 77 -8.11 9.29 -7.29
CA TYR A 77 -6.96 9.46 -6.42
C TYR A 77 -6.03 8.26 -6.38
N LEU A 78 -4.75 8.55 -6.18
CA LEU A 78 -3.77 7.60 -5.66
C LEU A 78 -3.52 7.97 -4.19
N LEU A 79 -3.74 7.01 -3.29
CA LEU A 79 -3.63 7.19 -1.85
C LEU A 79 -2.40 6.46 -1.33
N ILE A 80 -1.60 7.13 -0.49
CA ILE A 80 -0.42 6.55 0.15
C ILE A 80 -0.53 6.79 1.65
N SER A 81 -0.52 5.75 2.47
CA SER A 81 -0.37 5.90 3.91
C SER A 81 1.09 6.01 4.31
N ALA A 82 1.33 6.73 5.40
CA ALA A 82 2.65 6.82 5.99
C ALA A 82 2.55 6.96 7.52
N TYR A 83 3.50 6.36 8.23
CA TYR A 83 3.64 6.49 9.67
C TYR A 83 4.91 7.24 10.04
N CYS A 84 4.93 7.82 11.22
CA CYS A 84 6.15 8.41 11.79
C CYS A 84 7.04 7.31 12.36
N HIS A 85 8.21 7.10 11.75
CA HIS A 85 9.17 6.07 12.19
C HIS A 85 9.58 6.22 13.66
N ASP A 86 9.61 7.46 14.16
CA ASP A 86 9.96 7.77 15.55
C ASP A 86 8.75 7.69 16.50
N HIS A 87 7.55 7.37 15.98
CA HIS A 87 6.29 7.28 16.74
C HIS A 87 5.94 8.53 17.55
N GLN A 88 6.34 9.71 17.07
CA GLN A 88 6.08 11.00 17.74
C GLN A 88 4.92 11.79 17.10
N HIS A 89 4.43 11.35 15.93
CA HIS A 89 3.45 12.08 15.15
C HIS A 89 2.38 11.14 14.60
N ASN A 90 1.17 11.66 14.47
CA ASN A 90 0.06 10.92 13.85
C ASN A 90 0.39 10.49 12.43
N SER A 91 -0.04 9.29 12.10
CA SER A 91 0.05 8.74 10.75
C SER A 91 -0.83 9.53 9.78
N VAL A 92 -0.49 9.49 8.50
CA VAL A 92 -1.16 10.30 7.49
C VAL A 92 -1.53 9.47 6.26
N ILE A 93 -2.48 9.99 5.47
CA ILE A 93 -2.74 9.54 4.09
C ILE A 93 -2.46 10.72 3.17
N TYR A 94 -1.56 10.54 2.23
CA TYR A 94 -1.35 11.47 1.13
C TYR A 94 -2.36 11.18 0.02
N VAL A 95 -3.05 12.23 -0.42
CA VAL A 95 -4.01 12.17 -1.51
C VAL A 95 -3.37 12.84 -2.73
N LEU A 96 -3.13 12.06 -3.77
CA LEU A 96 -2.57 12.52 -5.03
C LEU A 96 -3.65 12.44 -6.11
N ASP A 97 -3.65 13.43 -6.99
CA ASP A 97 -4.41 13.33 -8.23
C ASP A 97 -3.89 12.14 -9.06
N ARG A 98 -4.78 11.26 -9.44
CA ARG A 98 -4.44 9.98 -10.08
C ARG A 98 -3.78 10.14 -11.46
N ILE A 99 -4.10 11.21 -12.18
CA ILE A 99 -3.59 11.46 -13.53
C ILE A 99 -2.26 12.20 -13.49
N THR A 100 -2.20 13.27 -12.71
CA THR A 100 -1.01 14.14 -12.65
C THR A 100 -0.01 13.74 -11.58
N GLY A 101 -0.45 12.97 -10.55
CA GLY A 101 0.34 12.63 -9.37
C GLY A 101 0.67 13.83 -8.49
N VAL A 102 -0.01 14.96 -8.69
CA VAL A 102 0.13 16.14 -7.82
C VAL A 102 -0.51 15.83 -6.48
N ARG A 103 0.21 16.10 -5.39
CA ARG A 103 -0.37 15.99 -4.05
C ARG A 103 -1.44 17.06 -3.85
N LEU A 104 -2.66 16.63 -3.61
CA LEU A 104 -3.81 17.51 -3.37
C LEU A 104 -3.90 17.89 -1.90
N LYS A 105 -3.75 16.92 -1.00
CA LYS A 105 -3.82 17.12 0.45
C LYS A 105 -3.08 16.03 1.23
N THR A 106 -2.91 16.27 2.54
CA THR A 106 -2.45 15.28 3.52
C THR A 106 -3.54 15.16 4.57
N VAL A 107 -4.09 13.96 4.75
CA VAL A 107 -5.13 13.62 5.72
C VAL A 107 -4.45 13.08 6.96
N ILE A 108 -4.75 13.63 8.14
CA ILE A 108 -4.16 13.21 9.41
C ILE A 108 -5.08 12.17 10.06
N LEU A 109 -4.54 11.00 10.36
CA LEU A 109 -5.25 9.93 11.07
C LEU A 109 -5.36 10.27 12.57
N PRO A 110 -6.38 9.76 13.29
CA PRO A 110 -6.59 10.08 14.71
C PRO A 110 -5.59 9.39 15.65
N ASP A 111 -4.74 8.52 15.14
CA ASP A 111 -3.79 7.71 15.90
C ASP A 111 -2.46 7.52 15.13
N LEU A 112 -1.61 6.63 15.64
CA LEU A 112 -0.28 6.35 15.13
C LEU A 112 -0.16 4.91 14.58
N PRO A 113 -1.10 4.39 13.75
CA PRO A 113 -0.94 3.06 13.22
C PRO A 113 0.28 2.99 12.30
N HIS A 114 0.88 1.80 12.19
CA HIS A 114 1.89 1.56 11.16
C HIS A 114 1.31 1.78 9.75
N ALA A 115 0.00 1.57 9.62
CA ALA A 115 -0.78 1.78 8.39
C ALA A 115 -0.17 1.05 7.18
N GLY A 116 0.31 -0.18 7.39
CA GLY A 116 1.03 -1.00 6.41
C GLY A 116 0.21 -1.38 5.19
N GLY A 117 -1.12 -1.30 5.27
CA GLY A 117 -2.02 -1.59 4.15
C GLY A 117 -3.14 -0.58 3.99
N LEU A 118 -3.43 -0.24 2.74
CA LEU A 118 -4.64 0.46 2.30
C LEU A 118 -5.42 -0.40 1.32
N ALA A 119 -6.76 -0.36 1.41
CA ALA A 119 -7.64 -0.97 0.43
C ALA A 119 -8.83 -0.06 0.16
N TYR A 120 -9.29 0.00 -1.08
CA TYR A 120 -10.47 0.74 -1.47
C TYR A 120 -11.62 -0.21 -1.81
N ASP A 121 -12.74 0.00 -1.15
CA ASP A 121 -14.03 -0.61 -1.47
C ASP A 121 -14.82 0.37 -2.37
N PRO A 122 -14.89 0.11 -3.68
CA PRO A 122 -15.57 1.02 -4.60
C PRO A 122 -17.10 0.99 -4.46
N LEU A 123 -17.66 -0.12 -3.97
CA LEU A 123 -19.11 -0.27 -3.81
C LEU A 123 -19.63 0.67 -2.72
N HIS A 124 -18.94 0.77 -1.60
CA HIS A 124 -19.33 1.61 -0.46
C HIS A 124 -18.50 2.89 -0.35
N ARG A 125 -17.56 3.12 -1.29
CA ARG A 125 -16.63 4.26 -1.31
C ARG A 125 -15.90 4.44 0.02
N LYS A 126 -15.35 3.33 0.54
CA LYS A 126 -14.60 3.29 1.81
C LYS A 126 -13.12 2.96 1.59
N ILE A 127 -12.29 3.63 2.36
CA ILE A 127 -10.86 3.34 2.46
C ILE A 127 -10.62 2.57 3.75
N TRP A 128 -10.13 1.36 3.63
CA TRP A 128 -9.70 0.51 4.73
C TRP A 128 -8.23 0.71 5.01
N ILE A 129 -7.86 0.72 6.29
CA ILE A 129 -6.49 1.00 6.77
C ILE A 129 -6.14 -0.05 7.82
N SER A 130 -4.99 -0.70 7.67
CA SER A 130 -4.47 -1.58 8.73
C SER A 130 -4.14 -0.75 9.98
N ASN A 131 -4.54 -1.27 11.13
CA ASN A 131 -4.47 -0.57 12.40
C ASN A 131 -4.21 -1.53 13.57
N THR A 132 -4.21 -1.01 14.79
CA THR A 132 -4.11 -1.75 16.04
C THR A 132 -5.17 -1.24 17.00
N LEU A 133 -5.81 -2.14 17.72
CA LEU A 133 -6.76 -1.85 18.78
C LEU A 133 -6.50 -2.79 19.96
N ASP A 134 -6.28 -2.24 21.14
CA ASP A 134 -6.02 -3.00 22.37
C ASP A 134 -4.92 -4.08 22.22
N ASN A 135 -3.84 -3.73 21.51
CA ASN A 135 -2.71 -4.61 21.16
C ASN A 135 -3.06 -5.80 20.24
N HIS A 136 -4.23 -5.80 19.61
CA HIS A 136 -4.62 -6.76 18.59
C HIS A 136 -4.57 -6.13 17.20
N ALA A 137 -4.49 -6.99 16.19
CA ALA A 137 -4.73 -6.56 14.82
C ALA A 137 -6.07 -5.85 14.72
N ALA A 138 -6.12 -4.78 13.96
CA ALA A 138 -7.36 -4.06 13.69
C ALA A 138 -7.36 -3.52 12.27
N VAL A 139 -8.53 -3.18 11.79
CA VAL A 139 -8.71 -2.35 10.59
C VAL A 139 -9.61 -1.18 10.93
N ALA A 140 -9.35 -0.06 10.26
CA ALA A 140 -10.18 1.13 10.34
C ALA A 140 -10.71 1.48 8.95
N ALA A 141 -11.86 2.13 8.88
CA ALA A 141 -12.48 2.59 7.64
C ALA A 141 -12.79 4.08 7.68
N ILE A 142 -12.58 4.74 6.53
CA ILE A 142 -12.91 6.15 6.30
C ILE A 142 -13.73 6.22 5.01
N HIS A 143 -14.82 7.00 4.98
CA HIS A 143 -15.49 7.28 3.72
C HIS A 143 -14.62 8.15 2.80
N LEU A 144 -14.61 7.83 1.52
CA LEU A 144 -13.91 8.64 0.53
C LEU A 144 -14.45 10.09 0.52
N SER A 145 -15.75 10.28 0.75
CA SER A 145 -16.35 11.61 0.84
C SER A 145 -15.80 12.47 1.98
N ASP A 146 -15.35 11.86 3.09
CA ASP A 146 -14.74 12.59 4.19
C ASP A 146 -13.30 13.02 3.84
N ILE A 147 -12.59 12.18 3.09
CA ILE A 147 -11.29 12.53 2.50
C ILE A 147 -11.47 13.69 1.50
N GLU A 148 -12.50 13.63 0.65
CA GLU A 148 -12.80 14.68 -0.33
C GLU A 148 -13.08 16.03 0.33
N LYS A 149 -13.87 16.04 1.40
CA LYS A 149 -14.23 17.24 2.18
C LYS A 149 -13.12 17.70 3.13
N TYR A 150 -12.12 16.87 3.38
CA TYR A 150 -11.05 17.18 4.31
C TYR A 150 -10.31 18.47 3.92
N THR A 151 -10.21 19.41 4.84
CA THR A 151 -9.58 20.73 4.64
C THR A 151 -8.07 20.69 4.92
N LYS A 152 -7.38 21.77 4.57
CA LYS A 152 -5.93 21.91 4.81
C LYS A 152 -5.55 22.19 6.26
N ASP A 153 -6.53 22.51 7.11
CA ASP A 153 -6.26 22.69 8.53
C ASP A 153 -5.95 21.34 9.18
N PRO A 154 -4.92 21.25 10.01
CA PRO A 154 -4.54 20.00 10.64
C PRO A 154 -5.56 19.60 11.70
N ILE A 155 -6.60 18.92 11.24
CA ILE A 155 -7.65 18.29 12.03
C ILE A 155 -7.56 16.80 11.74
N MET A 156 -7.67 15.96 12.75
CA MET A 156 -7.74 14.50 12.56
C MET A 156 -9.03 14.12 11.86
N ILE A 157 -8.94 13.23 10.88
CA ILE A 157 -10.13 12.64 10.28
C ILE A 157 -10.74 11.61 11.25
N ALA A 158 -12.05 11.42 11.20
CA ALA A 158 -12.69 10.40 12.01
C ALA A 158 -12.74 9.04 11.28
N TYR A 159 -12.54 7.96 12.02
CA TYR A 159 -12.89 6.62 11.54
C TYR A 159 -14.36 6.37 11.66
N GLN A 160 -14.98 5.77 10.66
CA GLN A 160 -16.37 5.30 10.73
C GLN A 160 -16.47 3.94 11.38
N GLN A 161 -15.47 3.10 11.18
CA GLN A 161 -15.32 1.84 11.86
C GLN A 161 -13.86 1.66 12.25
N LYS A 162 -13.58 1.19 13.45
CA LYS A 162 -12.29 0.65 13.88
C LYS A 162 -12.57 -0.60 14.68
N ILE A 163 -12.08 -1.75 14.21
CA ILE A 163 -12.48 -3.04 14.73
C ILE A 163 -11.28 -3.99 14.84
N ALA A 164 -11.22 -4.71 15.97
CA ALA A 164 -10.18 -5.71 16.21
C ALA A 164 -10.45 -7.01 15.42
N LEU A 165 -9.37 -7.59 14.90
CA LEU A 165 -9.34 -8.86 14.20
C LEU A 165 -8.63 -9.87 15.10
N LYS A 166 -9.37 -10.71 15.82
CA LYS A 166 -8.80 -11.58 16.86
C LYS A 166 -7.96 -12.73 16.33
N GLU A 167 -8.20 -13.17 15.09
CA GLU A 167 -7.47 -14.26 14.45
C GLU A 167 -6.05 -13.90 14.03
N LEU A 168 -5.76 -12.60 13.99
CA LEU A 168 -4.45 -12.08 13.60
C LEU A 168 -3.82 -11.30 14.75
N PRO A 169 -2.55 -11.54 15.08
CA PRO A 169 -1.83 -10.73 16.06
C PRO A 169 -1.53 -9.31 15.55
N ARG A 170 -1.43 -9.13 14.22
CA ARG A 170 -1.22 -7.84 13.56
C ARG A 170 -1.86 -7.83 12.18
N ALA A 171 -2.38 -6.68 11.76
CA ALA A 171 -2.80 -6.40 10.39
C ALA A 171 -1.70 -5.60 9.70
N SER A 172 -1.03 -6.18 8.71
CA SER A 172 0.14 -5.57 8.08
C SER A 172 -0.14 -5.12 6.64
N ALA A 173 -0.92 -5.87 5.88
CA ALA A 173 -1.28 -5.56 4.52
C ALA A 173 -2.76 -5.81 4.27
N LEU A 174 -3.35 -5.04 3.36
CA LEU A 174 -4.76 -5.12 3.00
C LEU A 174 -4.93 -5.13 1.48
N THR A 175 -5.98 -5.83 1.01
CA THR A 175 -6.57 -5.59 -0.30
C THR A 175 -8.07 -5.84 -0.24
N TYR A 176 -8.81 -5.21 -1.14
CA TYR A 176 -10.24 -5.44 -1.35
C TYR A 176 -10.43 -6.17 -2.68
N ASP A 177 -11.26 -7.18 -2.68
CA ASP A 177 -11.73 -7.81 -3.90
C ASP A 177 -13.16 -8.34 -3.71
N GLN A 178 -14.05 -8.02 -4.64
CA GLN A 178 -15.40 -8.57 -4.78
C GLN A 178 -16.22 -8.68 -3.48
N GLY A 179 -16.22 -7.64 -2.64
CA GLY A 179 -16.99 -7.60 -1.40
C GLY A 179 -16.28 -8.22 -0.18
N TYR A 180 -15.00 -8.54 -0.32
CA TYR A 180 -14.18 -9.07 0.76
C TYR A 180 -12.98 -8.18 1.05
N LEU A 181 -12.66 -8.05 2.32
CA LEU A 181 -11.40 -7.46 2.78
C LEU A 181 -10.42 -8.58 3.12
N TYR A 182 -9.32 -8.62 2.40
CA TYR A 182 -8.21 -9.54 2.66
C TYR A 182 -7.18 -8.84 3.53
N VAL A 183 -6.83 -9.47 4.64
CA VAL A 183 -5.91 -8.92 5.65
C VAL A 183 -4.77 -9.89 5.87
N ALA A 184 -3.54 -9.43 5.64
CA ALA A 184 -2.35 -10.25 5.81
C ALA A 184 -1.54 -9.88 7.04
N LEU A 185 -0.96 -10.90 7.67
CA LEU A 185 -0.01 -10.80 8.77
C LEU A 185 1.41 -10.83 8.22
N PHE A 186 2.18 -9.80 8.50
CA PHE A 186 3.63 -9.86 8.39
C PHE A 186 4.22 -10.77 9.49
N SER A 187 5.02 -11.75 9.09
CA SER A 187 5.80 -12.60 9.99
C SER A 187 7.27 -12.57 9.58
N LEU A 188 8.18 -12.44 10.54
CA LEU A 188 9.60 -12.28 10.23
C LEU A 188 10.29 -13.62 9.92
N ASN A 189 10.02 -14.63 10.73
CA ASN A 189 10.75 -15.90 10.71
C ASN A 189 9.92 -17.07 10.16
N GLU A 190 8.64 -17.09 10.50
CA GLU A 190 7.69 -18.13 10.10
C GLU A 190 6.79 -17.67 8.95
N PRO A 191 6.11 -18.57 8.24
CA PRO A 191 5.07 -18.22 7.30
C PRO A 191 4.04 -17.27 7.94
N GLY A 192 3.60 -16.29 7.17
CA GLY A 192 2.50 -15.40 7.56
C GLY A 192 1.15 -16.06 7.33
N LYS A 193 0.10 -15.29 7.56
CA LYS A 193 -1.29 -15.69 7.30
C LYS A 193 -2.01 -14.58 6.58
N PHE A 194 -3.01 -14.93 5.77
CA PHE A 194 -4.02 -13.96 5.39
C PHE A 194 -5.42 -14.51 5.62
N CYS A 195 -6.32 -13.60 5.97
CA CYS A 195 -7.71 -13.88 6.27
C CYS A 195 -8.60 -13.08 5.32
N CYS A 196 -9.75 -13.66 4.98
CA CYS A 196 -10.74 -13.07 4.10
C CYS A 196 -12.00 -12.75 4.92
N TYR A 197 -12.30 -11.46 5.08
CA TYR A 197 -13.45 -10.99 5.85
C TYR A 197 -14.55 -10.47 4.91
N PRO A 198 -15.78 -10.97 5.00
CA PRO A 198 -16.88 -10.45 4.21
C PRO A 198 -17.26 -9.03 4.67
N ILE A 199 -17.59 -8.19 3.70
CA ILE A 199 -18.15 -6.85 3.93
C ILE A 199 -19.65 -6.94 3.72
N ASP A 200 -20.42 -6.42 4.69
CA ASP A 200 -21.87 -6.42 4.65
C ASP A 200 -22.45 -5.41 3.64
N GLU A 201 -23.76 -5.41 3.48
CA GLU A 201 -24.48 -4.50 2.57
C GLU A 201 -24.34 -3.01 2.90
N TYR A 202 -23.85 -2.68 4.09
CA TYR A 202 -23.60 -1.30 4.55
C TYR A 202 -22.11 -0.92 4.42
N GLY A 203 -21.28 -1.82 3.92
CA GLY A 203 -19.85 -1.61 3.76
C GLY A 203 -19.08 -1.71 5.07
N ASN A 204 -19.53 -2.53 6.02
CA ASN A 204 -18.84 -2.81 7.27
C ASN A 204 -18.36 -4.27 7.30
N LEU A 205 -17.35 -4.58 8.11
CA LEU A 205 -17.06 -5.97 8.42
C LEU A 205 -18.21 -6.57 9.22
N GLU A 206 -18.64 -7.78 8.83
CA GLU A 206 -19.72 -8.47 9.53
C GLU A 206 -19.34 -8.77 10.98
N MET A 207 -20.21 -8.33 11.90
CA MET A 207 -20.05 -8.59 13.33
C MET A 207 -20.77 -9.88 13.71
N MET A 208 -20.23 -10.59 14.68
CA MET A 208 -20.97 -11.71 15.30
C MET A 208 -22.18 -11.18 16.06
N ALA A 209 -23.31 -11.83 15.92
CA ALA A 209 -24.56 -11.42 16.57
C ALA A 209 -24.38 -11.33 18.10
N GLY A 210 -24.65 -10.14 18.66
CA GLY A 210 -24.56 -9.87 20.10
C GLY A 210 -23.16 -9.64 20.65
N GLU A 211 -22.13 -9.58 19.81
CA GLU A 211 -20.75 -9.35 20.22
C GLU A 211 -20.13 -8.15 19.49
N SER A 212 -19.16 -7.49 20.13
CA SER A 212 -18.32 -6.47 19.49
C SER A 212 -17.17 -7.10 18.70
N LEU A 213 -17.38 -8.28 18.12
CA LEU A 213 -16.37 -9.08 17.44
C LEU A 213 -16.73 -9.21 15.96
N VAL A 214 -15.70 -9.12 15.13
CA VAL A 214 -15.81 -9.48 13.72
C VAL A 214 -16.16 -10.97 13.61
N LYS A 215 -17.04 -11.31 12.68
CA LYS A 215 -17.25 -12.69 12.27
C LYS A 215 -15.92 -13.33 11.91
N SER A 216 -15.69 -14.55 12.36
CA SER A 216 -14.48 -15.30 12.01
C SER A 216 -14.21 -15.26 10.52
N PRO A 217 -12.95 -15.20 10.09
CA PRO A 217 -12.63 -15.09 8.68
C PRO A 217 -13.23 -16.25 7.91
N TYR A 218 -13.68 -15.94 6.70
CA TYR A 218 -14.27 -16.92 5.80
C TYR A 218 -13.25 -18.00 5.44
N ASP A 219 -11.99 -17.59 5.30
CA ASP A 219 -10.86 -18.45 5.04
C ASP A 219 -9.59 -17.91 5.68
N THR A 220 -8.69 -18.80 6.10
CA THR A 220 -7.37 -18.45 6.63
C THR A 220 -6.32 -19.27 5.92
N LEU A 221 -5.46 -18.61 5.17
CA LEU A 221 -4.45 -19.25 4.33
C LEU A 221 -3.04 -18.86 4.75
N MET A 222 -2.09 -19.77 4.54
CA MET A 222 -0.69 -19.51 4.82
C MET A 222 -0.04 -18.78 3.63
N ILE A 223 0.82 -17.81 3.93
CA ILE A 223 1.59 -17.04 2.94
C ILE A 223 3.07 -17.03 3.31
N PRO A 224 3.99 -16.69 2.40
CA PRO A 224 5.40 -16.58 2.72
C PRO A 224 5.65 -15.59 3.85
N LYS A 225 6.76 -15.75 4.54
CA LYS A 225 7.21 -14.76 5.54
C LYS A 225 7.55 -13.43 4.90
N LYS A 226 7.52 -12.35 5.69
CA LYS A 226 7.95 -10.97 5.32
C LYS A 226 7.10 -10.33 4.20
N ILE A 227 5.83 -10.71 4.11
CA ILE A 227 4.90 -10.08 3.16
C ILE A 227 4.52 -8.70 3.67
N GLN A 228 4.70 -7.71 2.79
CA GLN A 228 4.42 -6.28 3.04
C GLN A 228 3.14 -5.81 2.34
N GLY A 229 2.73 -6.48 1.28
CA GLY A 229 1.54 -6.13 0.53
C GLY A 229 0.96 -7.31 -0.23
N LEU A 230 -0.31 -7.21 -0.58
CA LEU A 230 -1.00 -8.17 -1.42
C LEU A 230 -1.99 -7.45 -2.32
N THR A 231 -2.24 -8.04 -3.47
CA THR A 231 -3.30 -7.59 -4.39
C THR A 231 -3.83 -8.79 -5.19
N ILE A 232 -5.11 -8.76 -5.48
CA ILE A 232 -5.77 -9.76 -6.30
C ILE A 232 -6.11 -9.13 -7.65
N TYR A 233 -5.80 -9.83 -8.73
CA TYR A 233 -6.15 -9.41 -10.07
C TYR A 233 -6.56 -10.62 -10.91
N LYS A 234 -7.84 -10.69 -11.28
CA LYS A 234 -8.44 -11.87 -11.89
C LYS A 234 -8.21 -13.12 -11.01
N ASN A 235 -7.55 -14.14 -11.52
CA ASN A 235 -7.22 -15.36 -10.80
C ASN A 235 -5.85 -15.29 -10.09
N LEU A 236 -5.16 -14.15 -10.15
CA LEU A 236 -3.81 -14.03 -9.60
C LEU A 236 -3.82 -13.35 -8.24
N LEU A 237 -3.15 -13.98 -7.28
CA LEU A 237 -2.71 -13.36 -6.03
C LEU A 237 -1.26 -12.94 -6.20
N LEU A 238 -0.97 -11.65 -6.04
CA LEU A 238 0.38 -11.12 -6.02
C LEU A 238 0.73 -10.69 -4.60
N LEU A 239 1.87 -11.15 -4.10
CA LEU A 239 2.38 -10.86 -2.76
C LEU A 239 3.72 -10.13 -2.87
N SER A 240 3.85 -8.95 -2.29
CA SER A 240 5.14 -8.26 -2.16
C SER A 240 5.85 -8.68 -0.89
N GLN A 241 7.12 -9.03 -1.01
CA GLN A 241 7.99 -9.41 0.10
C GLN A 241 9.17 -8.46 0.18
N SER A 242 9.50 -7.98 1.35
CA SER A 242 10.72 -7.20 1.58
C SER A 242 11.17 -7.28 3.04
N TRP A 243 12.49 -7.19 3.25
CA TRP A 243 13.08 -7.02 4.58
C TRP A 243 14.50 -6.47 4.50
N GLY A 244 14.67 -5.27 5.02
CA GLY A 244 15.97 -4.61 5.08
C GLY A 244 16.57 -4.36 3.70
N THR A 245 17.88 -4.53 3.58
CA THR A 245 18.66 -4.22 2.36
C THR A 245 18.66 -5.33 1.31
N GLN A 246 18.03 -6.47 1.61
CA GLN A 246 17.94 -7.57 0.66
C GLN A 246 16.97 -7.23 -0.48
N PRO A 247 17.19 -7.74 -1.69
CA PRO A 247 16.22 -7.61 -2.78
C PRO A 247 14.81 -7.97 -2.33
N GLY A 248 13.85 -7.15 -2.70
CA GLY A 248 12.43 -7.47 -2.56
C GLY A 248 12.01 -8.50 -3.61
N LYS A 249 10.84 -9.09 -3.42
CA LYS A 249 10.25 -10.05 -4.36
C LYS A 249 8.76 -9.81 -4.52
N ILE A 250 8.26 -10.14 -5.70
CA ILE A 250 6.83 -10.29 -5.94
C ILE A 250 6.59 -11.76 -6.28
N PHE A 251 5.81 -12.44 -5.46
CA PHE A 251 5.34 -13.80 -5.73
C PHE A 251 3.99 -13.71 -6.44
N VAL A 252 3.82 -14.53 -7.45
CA VAL A 252 2.56 -14.62 -8.22
C VAL A 252 2.03 -16.04 -8.13
N PHE A 253 0.81 -16.17 -7.67
CA PHE A 253 0.11 -17.46 -7.53
C PHE A 253 -1.22 -17.42 -8.27
N ASP A 254 -1.70 -18.58 -8.72
CA ASP A 254 -3.12 -18.74 -9.05
C ASP A 254 -3.91 -18.93 -7.75
N ILE A 255 -4.89 -18.07 -7.47
CA ILE A 255 -5.64 -18.10 -6.21
C ILE A 255 -6.57 -19.31 -6.08
N HIS A 256 -6.91 -19.94 -7.19
CA HIS A 256 -7.82 -21.10 -7.21
C HIS A 256 -7.08 -22.44 -7.25
N GLU A 257 -5.90 -22.47 -7.86
CA GLU A 257 -5.12 -23.70 -8.06
C GLU A 257 -4.09 -23.94 -6.95
N THR A 258 -3.66 -22.87 -6.24
CA THR A 258 -2.66 -22.96 -5.18
C THR A 258 -3.30 -23.36 -3.86
N ALA A 259 -2.83 -24.46 -3.28
CA ALA A 259 -3.32 -24.95 -2.00
C ALA A 259 -2.63 -24.29 -0.79
N ASP A 260 -1.35 -23.97 -0.93
CA ASP A 260 -0.52 -23.37 0.12
C ASP A 260 0.40 -22.28 -0.49
N PHE A 261 0.03 -21.01 -0.30
CA PHE A 261 0.83 -19.89 -0.80
C PHE A 261 2.17 -19.72 -0.09
N SER A 262 2.41 -20.38 1.05
CA SER A 262 3.72 -20.42 1.68
C SER A 262 4.71 -21.36 0.98
N ASN A 263 4.21 -22.27 0.15
CA ASN A 263 5.00 -23.13 -0.71
C ASN A 263 5.41 -22.40 -2.00
N LEU A 264 6.64 -21.95 -2.06
CA LEU A 264 7.14 -21.19 -3.22
C LEU A 264 7.27 -22.01 -4.50
N ASP A 265 7.25 -23.34 -4.43
CA ASP A 265 7.25 -24.20 -5.61
C ASP A 265 5.92 -24.15 -6.37
N GLU A 266 4.84 -23.68 -5.73
CA GLU A 266 3.54 -23.43 -6.36
C GLU A 266 3.45 -22.04 -7.00
N ALA A 267 4.44 -21.17 -6.82
CA ALA A 267 4.45 -19.85 -7.42
C ALA A 267 4.59 -19.94 -8.95
N LEU A 268 3.67 -19.32 -9.66
CA LEU A 268 3.72 -19.22 -11.13
C LEU A 268 4.93 -18.39 -11.59
N LYS A 269 5.29 -17.38 -10.79
CA LYS A 269 6.45 -16.51 -11.06
C LYS A 269 6.95 -15.86 -9.78
N ILE A 270 8.25 -15.65 -9.72
CA ILE A 270 8.94 -14.87 -8.69
C ILE A 270 9.74 -13.77 -9.40
N ILE A 271 9.52 -12.52 -9.02
CA ILE A 271 10.13 -11.35 -9.63
C ILE A 271 10.95 -10.63 -8.58
N GLU A 272 12.23 -10.42 -8.82
CA GLU A 272 13.09 -9.62 -7.95
C GLU A 272 12.86 -8.12 -8.17
N THR A 273 12.84 -7.37 -7.08
CA THR A 273 12.65 -5.92 -7.06
C THR A 273 13.71 -5.25 -6.20
N PRO A 274 13.85 -3.91 -6.29
CA PRO A 274 14.65 -3.19 -5.31
C PRO A 274 14.23 -3.49 -3.87
N PRO A 275 15.14 -3.35 -2.90
CA PRO A 275 14.82 -3.48 -1.47
C PRO A 275 13.74 -2.49 -1.01
N TYR A 276 13.16 -2.79 0.16
CA TYR A 276 12.16 -1.94 0.81
C TYR A 276 10.87 -1.78 0.00
N LEU A 277 10.48 -2.83 -0.74
CA LEU A 277 9.18 -2.91 -1.38
C LEU A 277 8.09 -3.06 -0.31
N GLU A 278 7.10 -2.18 -0.38
CA GLU A 278 5.93 -2.19 0.49
C GLU A 278 4.68 -2.65 -0.29
N GLN A 279 3.55 -2.00 -0.11
CA GLN A 279 2.33 -2.41 -0.78
C GLN A 279 2.42 -2.28 -2.30
N ILE A 280 1.83 -3.25 -2.97
CA ILE A 280 1.55 -3.27 -4.40
C ILE A 280 0.04 -3.22 -4.63
N HIS A 281 -0.37 -2.68 -5.76
CA HIS A 281 -1.76 -2.65 -6.20
C HIS A 281 -1.84 -2.89 -7.69
N VAL A 282 -2.76 -3.74 -8.14
CA VAL A 282 -2.99 -3.99 -9.57
C VAL A 282 -4.35 -3.48 -9.98
N GLU A 283 -4.38 -2.70 -11.04
CA GLU A 283 -5.59 -2.22 -11.66
C GLU A 283 -5.41 -2.06 -13.17
N ASN A 284 -6.39 -2.50 -13.95
CA ASN A 284 -6.40 -2.36 -15.43
C ASN A 284 -5.10 -2.85 -16.10
N GLY A 285 -4.54 -3.97 -15.62
CA GLY A 285 -3.31 -4.55 -16.16
C GLY A 285 -2.04 -3.74 -15.85
N GLN A 286 -2.11 -2.83 -14.87
CA GLN A 286 -0.97 -2.07 -14.37
C GLN A 286 -0.71 -2.43 -12.91
N LEU A 287 0.53 -2.74 -12.58
CA LEU A 287 0.98 -2.90 -11.21
C LEU A 287 1.58 -1.57 -10.74
N PHE A 288 1.14 -1.12 -9.59
CA PHE A 288 1.70 0.02 -8.86
C PHE A 288 2.51 -0.52 -7.68
N ALA A 289 3.75 -0.07 -7.54
CA ALA A 289 4.66 -0.54 -6.50
C ALA A 289 5.19 0.62 -5.67
N LEU A 290 4.98 0.55 -4.36
CA LEU A 290 5.45 1.52 -3.37
C LEU A 290 6.71 0.98 -2.68
N PHE A 291 7.65 1.87 -2.42
CA PHE A 291 8.90 1.57 -1.69
C PHE A 291 9.08 2.57 -0.55
N GLU A 292 9.61 2.10 0.57
CA GLU A 292 9.93 2.97 1.70
C GLU A 292 11.40 3.44 1.72
N SER A 293 12.25 2.97 0.79
CA SER A 293 13.67 3.30 0.76
C SER A 293 13.98 4.79 0.59
N GLY A 294 13.03 5.60 0.14
CA GLY A 294 13.15 7.07 0.07
C GLY A 294 13.02 7.77 1.42
N ALA A 295 12.47 7.10 2.44
CA ALA A 295 12.28 7.66 3.77
C ALA A 295 13.61 7.93 4.49
N ALA A 296 13.59 8.88 5.44
CA ALA A 296 14.78 9.26 6.21
C ALA A 296 15.41 8.07 6.94
N ALA A 297 14.59 7.14 7.42
CA ALA A 297 15.03 5.94 8.14
C ALA A 297 15.88 4.99 7.28
N TYR A 298 15.70 4.97 5.95
CA TYR A 298 16.24 3.93 5.08
C TYR A 298 17.11 4.44 3.92
N ARG A 299 16.97 5.69 3.46
CA ARG A 299 17.63 6.18 2.24
C ARG A 299 19.16 6.17 2.25
N GLN A 300 19.78 6.05 3.43
CA GLN A 300 21.23 5.90 3.55
C GLN A 300 21.68 4.45 3.69
N LYS A 301 20.74 3.50 3.80
CA LYS A 301 21.02 2.07 4.04
C LYS A 301 21.09 1.26 2.75
N THR A 302 20.67 1.83 1.62
CA THR A 302 20.65 1.14 0.33
C THR A 302 21.11 2.07 -0.79
N PRO A 303 21.84 1.55 -1.81
CA PRO A 303 22.13 2.30 -3.01
C PRO A 303 20.91 2.45 -3.95
N TYR A 304 19.84 1.70 -3.70
CA TYR A 304 18.63 1.63 -4.54
C TYR A 304 17.50 2.44 -3.91
N VAL A 305 17.67 3.76 -3.85
CA VAL A 305 16.69 4.67 -3.24
C VAL A 305 15.55 4.95 -4.21
N MET A 306 14.36 4.49 -3.86
CA MET A 306 13.12 4.69 -4.62
C MET A 306 12.31 5.81 -3.97
N LYS A 307 11.98 6.85 -4.75
CA LYS A 307 11.23 8.02 -4.26
C LYS A 307 9.86 8.17 -4.91
N ASP A 308 9.53 7.28 -5.83
CA ASP A 308 8.29 7.28 -6.57
C ASP A 308 7.56 5.94 -6.41
N VAL A 309 6.24 5.99 -6.47
CA VAL A 309 5.42 4.82 -6.81
C VAL A 309 5.65 4.52 -8.29
N LEU A 310 6.12 3.32 -8.59
CA LEU A 310 6.36 2.88 -9.96
C LEU A 310 5.10 2.26 -10.55
N GLN A 311 4.87 2.54 -11.81
CA GLN A 311 3.85 1.88 -12.61
C GLN A 311 4.53 0.88 -13.56
N VAL A 312 4.07 -0.37 -13.52
CA VAL A 312 4.64 -1.48 -14.28
C VAL A 312 3.54 -2.14 -15.11
N ASP A 313 3.85 -2.41 -16.38
CA ASP A 313 2.94 -3.14 -17.26
C ASP A 313 2.91 -4.62 -16.87
N LEU A 314 1.76 -5.08 -16.42
CA LEU A 314 1.61 -6.43 -15.88
C LEU A 314 1.79 -7.52 -16.95
N THR A 315 1.36 -7.23 -18.20
CA THR A 315 1.54 -8.17 -19.33
C THR A 315 3.02 -8.35 -19.68
N LYS A 316 3.80 -7.26 -19.63
CA LYS A 316 5.26 -7.35 -19.84
C LYS A 316 5.95 -8.05 -18.68
N LEU A 317 5.48 -7.79 -17.45
CA LEU A 317 6.06 -8.37 -16.24
C LEU A 317 5.81 -9.88 -16.14
N LEU A 318 4.59 -10.32 -16.43
CA LEU A 318 4.18 -11.73 -16.24
C LEU A 318 4.25 -12.56 -17.53
N GLY A 319 4.08 -11.93 -18.69
CA GLY A 319 3.88 -12.62 -19.97
C GLY A 319 2.37 -12.77 -20.30
N LYS A 320 2.07 -12.78 -21.60
CA LYS A 320 0.67 -12.82 -22.09
C LYS A 320 -0.12 -14.07 -21.65
N ASN A 321 0.57 -15.19 -21.47
CA ASN A 321 -0.08 -16.48 -21.18
C ASN A 321 -0.54 -16.61 -19.71
N MET A 322 -0.18 -15.66 -18.85
CA MET A 322 -0.49 -15.68 -17.42
C MET A 322 -1.68 -14.79 -17.05
N LEU A 323 -2.17 -13.97 -17.98
CA LEU A 323 -3.27 -13.01 -17.83
C LEU A 323 -4.48 -13.38 -18.69
#